data_1911effaa344cf2db7762d0a735bfda0
#
_entry.id   1911effaa344cf2db7762d0a735bfda0
#
_cell.length_a   1.000
_cell.length_b   1.000
_cell.length_c   1.000
_cell.angle_alpha   90.00
_cell.angle_beta   90.00
_cell.angle_gamma   90.00
#
_symmetry.space_group_name_H-M   'P 1'
#
loop_
_entity.id
_entity.type
_entity.pdbx_description
1 polymer ?
#
loop_
_entity_poly.entity_id
_entity_poly.type
_entity_poly.pdbx_seq_one_letter_code
_entity_poly.pdbx_strand_id
1 'polypeptide(L)' 'MANVKSYTLTLDAQELHDLIEAALVSECQAAQIINGLKRKGLDLDAQKLVTQNARLARLVRRMQEAKA' A
#
# COMPACT_ATOMS: atom_id res chain seq x y z
N MET A 1 23.21 2.32 -6.37
CA MET A 1 22.16 2.12 -5.41
C MET A 1 21.57 3.45 -4.96
N ALA A 2 20.27 3.56 -4.95
CA ALA A 2 19.63 4.80 -4.55
C ALA A 2 19.77 5.03 -3.03
N ASN A 3 19.98 6.28 -2.65
CA ASN A 3 19.96 6.66 -1.26
C ASN A 3 18.53 6.63 -0.73
N VAL A 4 18.33 5.93 0.36
CA VAL A 4 17.03 5.88 1.02
C VAL A 4 17.00 6.97 2.08
N LYS A 5 16.10 7.94 1.89
CA LYS A 5 15.86 8.96 2.90
C LYS A 5 14.78 8.46 3.85
N SER A 6 15.02 8.62 5.13
CA SER A 6 14.04 8.26 6.15
C SER A 6 13.41 9.51 6.71
N TYR A 7 12.11 9.44 6.94
CA TYR A 7 11.34 10.54 7.52
C TYR A 7 10.63 10.03 8.77
N THR A 8 10.58 10.89 9.78
CA THR A 8 9.85 10.59 11.01
C THR A 8 8.54 11.37 11.01
N LEU A 9 7.45 10.66 11.27
CA LEU A 9 6.12 11.24 11.35
C LEU A 9 5.47 10.82 12.66
N THR A 10 4.94 11.82 13.39
CA THR A 10 4.24 11.56 14.64
C THR A 10 2.73 11.60 14.38
N LEU A 11 2.04 10.53 14.75
CA LEU A 11 0.59 10.39 14.57
C LEU A 11 -0.05 10.06 15.91
N ASP A 12 -1.25 10.59 16.15
CA ASP A 12 -2.04 10.12 17.28
C ASP A 12 -2.75 8.82 16.91
N ALA A 13 -3.42 8.20 17.90
CA ALA A 13 -4.05 6.89 17.69
C ALA A 13 -5.14 6.92 16.63
N GLN A 14 -5.91 8.01 16.57
CA GLN A 14 -6.98 8.15 15.59
C GLN A 14 -6.43 8.34 14.17
N GLU A 15 -5.41 9.16 14.03
CA GLU A 15 -4.76 9.39 12.74
C GLU A 15 -4.15 8.09 12.21
N LEU A 16 -3.51 7.32 13.06
CA LEU A 16 -2.94 6.03 12.67
C LEU A 16 -4.03 5.05 12.24
N HIS A 17 -5.14 5.00 12.99
CA HIS A 17 -6.29 4.15 12.64
C HIS A 17 -6.85 4.52 11.27
N ASP A 18 -7.07 5.79 11.03
CA ASP A 18 -7.63 6.28 9.76
C ASP A 18 -6.70 5.97 8.59
N LEU A 19 -5.39 6.11 8.80
CA LEU A 19 -4.41 5.81 7.77
C LEU A 19 -4.39 4.32 7.43
N ILE A 20 -4.46 3.46 8.43
CA ILE A 20 -4.53 2.01 8.23
C ILE A 20 -5.79 1.63 7.44
N GLU A 21 -6.94 2.18 7.80
CA GLU A 21 -8.19 1.92 7.08
C GLU A 21 -8.12 2.36 5.62
N ALA A 22 -7.61 3.56 5.38
CA ALA A 22 -7.45 4.07 4.02
C ALA A 22 -6.53 3.19 3.20
N ALA A 23 -5.45 2.70 3.79
CA ALA A 23 -4.51 1.81 3.11
C ALA A 23 -5.13 0.46 2.77
N LEU A 24 -5.93 -0.10 3.67
CA LEU A 24 -6.63 -1.37 3.42
C LEU A 24 -7.65 -1.25 2.30
N VAL A 25 -8.40 -0.15 2.24
CA VAL A 25 -9.33 0.12 1.14
C VAL A 25 -8.56 0.23 -0.18
N SER A 26 -7.43 0.93 -0.17
CA SER A 26 -6.57 1.08 -1.35
C SER A 26 -6.06 -0.27 -1.86
N GLU A 27 -5.68 -1.18 -0.95
CA GLU A 27 -5.26 -2.53 -1.33
C GLU A 27 -6.37 -3.30 -2.05
N CYS A 28 -7.60 -3.24 -1.54
CA CYS A 28 -8.74 -3.89 -2.15
C CYS A 28 -9.03 -3.34 -3.54
N GLN A 29 -9.00 -2.01 -3.70
CA GLN A 29 -9.21 -1.36 -4.98
C GLN A 29 -8.12 -1.71 -5.97
N ALA A 30 -6.87 -1.75 -5.51
CA ALA A 30 -5.74 -2.12 -6.36
C ALA A 30 -5.87 -3.54 -6.91
N ALA A 31 -6.34 -4.48 -6.10
CA ALA A 31 -6.55 -5.87 -6.54
C ALA A 31 -7.56 -5.93 -7.69
N GLN A 32 -8.65 -5.17 -7.61
CA GLN A 32 -9.66 -5.11 -8.67
C GLN A 32 -9.10 -4.49 -9.94
N ILE A 33 -8.33 -3.41 -9.81
CA ILE A 33 -7.69 -2.75 -10.94
C ILE A 33 -6.68 -3.68 -11.62
N ILE A 34 -5.88 -4.38 -10.84
CA ILE A 34 -4.89 -5.35 -11.36
C ILE A 34 -5.59 -6.42 -12.19
N ASN A 35 -6.69 -6.98 -11.68
CA ASN A 35 -7.45 -7.98 -12.41
C ASN A 35 -8.00 -7.44 -13.73
N GLY A 36 -8.50 -6.20 -13.72
CA GLY A 36 -8.99 -5.53 -14.91
C GLY A 36 -7.88 -5.34 -15.96
N LEU A 37 -6.70 -4.91 -15.52
CA LEU A 37 -5.55 -4.71 -16.41
C LEU A 37 -5.09 -6.03 -17.03
N LYS A 38 -5.05 -7.11 -16.26
CA LYS A 38 -4.67 -8.43 -16.77
C LYS A 38 -5.65 -8.93 -17.82
N ARG A 39 -6.95 -8.71 -17.62
CA ARG A 39 -7.97 -9.09 -18.60
C ARG A 39 -7.80 -8.35 -19.92
N LYS A 40 -7.31 -7.13 -19.88
CA LYS A 40 -7.07 -6.31 -21.07
C LYS A 40 -5.70 -6.58 -21.71
N GLY A 41 -4.90 -7.48 -21.13
CA GLY A 41 -3.57 -7.78 -21.63
C GLY A 41 -2.50 -6.75 -21.28
N LEU A 42 -2.78 -5.87 -20.32
CA LEU A 42 -1.86 -4.81 -19.89
C LEU A 42 -0.99 -5.30 -18.73
N ASP A 43 -0.18 -6.32 -19.00
CA ASP A 43 0.57 -7.03 -17.96
C ASP A 43 1.64 -6.17 -17.29
N LEU A 44 2.29 -5.28 -18.05
CA LEU A 44 3.31 -4.39 -17.47
C LEU A 44 2.70 -3.41 -16.48
N ASP A 45 1.54 -2.85 -16.82
CA ASP A 45 0.85 -1.93 -15.92
C ASP A 45 0.34 -2.67 -14.68
N ALA A 46 -0.17 -3.88 -14.85
CA ALA A 46 -0.58 -4.73 -13.74
C ALA A 46 0.60 -5.02 -12.82
N GLN A 47 1.78 -5.31 -13.38
CA GLN A 47 2.99 -5.60 -12.60
C GLN A 47 3.43 -4.41 -11.75
N LYS A 48 3.34 -3.20 -12.29
CA LYS A 48 3.66 -1.99 -11.52
C LYS A 48 2.75 -1.85 -10.30
N LEU A 49 1.46 -2.09 -10.48
CA LEU A 49 0.49 -2.03 -9.37
C LEU A 49 0.71 -3.15 -8.36
N VAL A 50 1.04 -4.34 -8.82
CA VAL A 50 1.36 -5.46 -7.92
C VAL A 50 2.54 -5.09 -7.02
N THR A 51 3.61 -4.52 -7.58
CA THR A 51 4.78 -4.10 -6.83
C THR A 51 4.43 -3.02 -5.81
N GLN A 52 3.66 -2.01 -6.23
CA GLN A 52 3.24 -0.92 -5.35
C GLN A 52 2.35 -1.44 -4.23
N ASN A 53 1.41 -2.32 -4.55
CA ASN A 53 0.49 -2.89 -3.57
C ASN A 53 1.22 -3.76 -2.54
N ALA A 54 2.26 -4.48 -2.96
CA ALA A 54 3.09 -5.26 -2.04
C ALA A 54 3.81 -4.36 -1.04
N ARG A 55 4.30 -3.20 -1.48
CA ARG A 55 4.93 -2.22 -0.58
C ARG A 55 3.91 -1.65 0.40
N LEU A 56 2.70 -1.36 -0.08
CA LEU A 56 1.62 -0.86 0.77
C LEU A 56 1.22 -1.89 1.82
N ALA A 57 1.12 -3.15 1.45
CA ALA A 57 0.79 -4.23 2.38
C ALA A 57 1.82 -4.33 3.52
N ARG A 58 3.10 -4.19 3.20
CA ARG A 58 4.16 -4.17 4.22
C ARG A 58 4.04 -2.97 5.15
N LEU A 59 3.72 -1.81 4.58
CA LEU A 59 3.52 -0.60 5.38
C LEU A 59 2.34 -0.74 6.33
N VAL A 60 1.23 -1.29 5.86
CA VAL A 60 0.05 -1.56 6.69
C VAL A 60 0.41 -2.45 7.86
N ARG A 61 1.17 -3.51 7.62
CA ARG A 61 1.61 -4.42 8.69
C ARG A 61 2.44 -3.68 9.74
N ARG A 62 3.38 -2.84 9.29
CA ARG A 62 4.19 -2.04 10.21
C ARG A 62 3.35 -1.06 11.04
N MET A 63 2.35 -0.45 10.43
CA MET A 63 1.45 0.46 11.12
C MET A 63 0.60 -0.28 12.16
N GLN A 64 0.12 -1.48 11.83
CA GLN A 64 -0.65 -2.30 12.76
C GLN A 64 0.21 -2.75 13.95
N GLU A 65 1.47 -3.09 13.71
CA GLU A 65 2.41 -3.43 14.78
C GLU A 65 2.67 -2.23 15.68
N ALA A 66 2.81 -1.04 15.12
CA ALA A 66 3.02 0.18 15.89
C ALA A 66 1.80 0.53 16.75
N LYS A 67 0.60 0.16 16.31
CA LYS A 67 -0.63 0.42 17.03
C LYS A 67 -0.80 -0.50 18.25
N ALA A 68 -0.22 -1.68 18.20
CA ALA A 68 -0.38 -2.73 19.23
C ALA A 68 0.28 -2.36 20.61
#